data_03f0bfe13017601a0b5439b107ad2619
#
_entry.id   03f0bfe13017601a0b5439b107ad2619
#
_cell.length_a   1.000
_cell.length_b   1.000
_cell.length_c   1.000
_cell.angle_alpha   90.00
_cell.angle_beta   90.00
_cell.angle_gamma   90.00
#
_symmetry.space_group_name_H-M   'P 1'
#
loop_
_entity.id
_entity.type
_entity.pdbx_description
1 polymer ?
#
loop_
_entity_poly.entity_id
_entity_poly.type
_entity_poly.pdbx_seq_one_letter_code
_entity_poly.pdbx_strand_id
1 'polypeptide(L)'
;MYSVKLHICLTQDVKNKLEQYGKIPPKPRFEHKFELIKSACDIPVPIPDEHQYLIIASQDCEINLTELKKRIGENGFLAIYAKDTAKITSEQKEAADEIWPQAANLDDFYFEKALNLIAERKEAWLQKAWLETIINSSPDTIWFKDADGLYIDVKEFLNGHNAYCAQNTSKTAYGRSDHAAANKTSLLSEDIVKADGKLNKLKTYKTPIFDGMTIIGTIGIARDVTKEYEYLQNIEHLAHYDQLTGLANRNQLDAFLSKLKTTRMSILYMDLDRFKQVNDEHGHQAGDKALVAISDLIKEIFNDAMNVRIGGDEFISIFTDGANMQSIASRVQILIDRFFKICQENPLFNRLSLSAGIAEGQIGHGSFDLLLQRADDALYKAKRAGRGTYYINPWKDFEQK
;
A
#
# COMPACT_ATOMS: atom_id res chain seq x y z
N MET A 1 26.89 -18.08 -0.82
CA MET A 1 26.36 -19.42 -1.08
C MET A 1 26.24 -20.08 0.30
N TYR A 2 25.08 -20.57 0.67
CA TYR A 2 24.83 -21.13 2.00
C TYR A 2 25.50 -22.50 2.10
N SER A 3 26.42 -22.70 3.08
CA SER A 3 27.07 -23.97 3.33
C SER A 3 26.54 -24.59 4.63
N VAL A 4 26.13 -25.83 4.58
CA VAL A 4 25.66 -26.60 5.74
C VAL A 4 26.79 -27.47 6.25
N LYS A 5 27.12 -27.35 7.55
CA LYS A 5 28.09 -28.20 8.21
C LYS A 5 27.42 -29.49 8.65
N LEU A 6 27.76 -30.60 8.00
CA LEU A 6 27.23 -31.92 8.32
C LEU A 6 28.22 -32.67 9.24
N HIS A 7 27.76 -32.90 10.46
CA HIS A 7 28.51 -33.74 11.42
C HIS A 7 28.06 -35.20 11.27
N ILE A 8 28.98 -36.03 10.82
CA ILE A 8 28.78 -37.50 10.74
C ILE A 8 29.33 -38.10 11.99
N CYS A 9 28.47 -38.39 12.96
CA CYS A 9 28.82 -38.89 14.26
C CYS A 9 28.71 -40.42 14.30
N LEU A 10 29.79 -41.09 14.65
CA LEU A 10 29.91 -42.54 14.63
C LEU A 10 30.22 -43.06 16.01
N THR A 11 29.62 -44.17 16.41
CA THR A 11 30.11 -44.95 17.57
C THR A 11 31.43 -45.66 17.22
N GLN A 12 32.25 -46.02 18.23
CA GLN A 12 33.58 -46.55 18.01
C GLN A 12 33.58 -47.79 17.09
N ASP A 13 32.62 -48.69 17.27
CA ASP A 13 32.53 -49.92 16.48
C ASP A 13 32.20 -49.67 15.03
N VAL A 14 31.37 -48.65 14.77
CA VAL A 14 30.98 -48.21 13.40
C VAL A 14 32.16 -47.49 12.75
N LYS A 15 32.85 -46.63 13.49
CA LYS A 15 34.02 -45.90 12.98
C LYS A 15 35.10 -46.82 12.44
N ASN A 16 35.46 -47.87 13.21
CA ASN A 16 36.49 -48.83 12.80
C ASN A 16 36.17 -49.57 11.49
N LYS A 17 34.87 -49.66 11.15
CA LYS A 17 34.41 -50.27 9.89
C LYS A 17 34.33 -49.27 8.74
N LEU A 18 33.95 -48.04 9.02
CA LEU A 18 33.79 -47.00 8.02
C LEU A 18 35.10 -46.38 7.56
N GLU A 19 36.17 -46.42 8.38
CA GLU A 19 37.51 -46.00 7.96
C GLU A 19 38.01 -46.76 6.72
N GLN A 20 37.46 -47.96 6.45
CA GLN A 20 37.77 -48.75 5.23
C GLN A 20 37.04 -48.20 3.96
N TYR A 21 35.98 -47.38 4.10
CA TYR A 21 35.17 -46.87 3.02
C TYR A 21 35.51 -45.41 2.60
N GLY A 22 36.48 -44.83 3.07
CA GLY A 22 37.33 -43.68 2.84
C GLY A 22 36.93 -42.51 1.93
N LYS A 23 35.82 -42.46 1.24
CA LYS A 23 35.41 -41.25 0.49
C LYS A 23 33.89 -41.21 0.23
N ILE A 24 33.18 -40.49 1.09
CA ILE A 24 31.83 -40.02 0.74
C ILE A 24 32.00 -38.90 -0.29
N PRO A 25 31.32 -38.99 -1.46
CA PRO A 25 31.39 -37.93 -2.45
C PRO A 25 30.81 -36.62 -1.86
N PRO A 26 31.51 -35.49 -2.02
CA PRO A 26 31.05 -34.22 -1.50
C PRO A 26 29.73 -33.84 -2.19
N LYS A 27 28.69 -33.59 -1.40
CA LYS A 27 27.42 -33.00 -1.93
C LYS A 27 27.60 -31.50 -2.02
N PRO A 28 27.14 -30.88 -3.09
CA PRO A 28 27.09 -29.42 -3.21
C PRO A 28 26.35 -28.83 -2.01
N ARG A 29 26.92 -27.86 -1.34
CA ARG A 29 26.41 -27.16 -0.16
C ARG A 29 26.60 -27.85 1.19
N PHE A 30 27.22 -29.03 1.28
CA PHE A 30 27.51 -29.69 2.54
C PHE A 30 29.01 -29.80 2.77
N GLU A 31 29.49 -29.32 3.92
CA GLU A 31 30.83 -29.58 4.44
C GLU A 31 30.71 -30.72 5.44
N HIS A 32 31.41 -31.84 5.17
CA HIS A 32 31.34 -33.03 6.00
C HIS A 32 32.47 -33.04 7.04
N LYS A 33 32.13 -33.42 8.26
CA LYS A 33 33.11 -33.71 9.31
C LYS A 33 32.73 -35.02 10.02
N PHE A 34 33.66 -35.95 10.05
CA PHE A 34 33.48 -37.20 10.79
C PHE A 34 33.90 -37.00 12.24
N GLU A 35 33.06 -37.38 13.17
CA GLU A 35 33.27 -37.24 14.60
C GLU A 35 32.95 -38.54 15.32
N LEU A 36 33.68 -38.81 16.41
CA LEU A 36 33.36 -39.90 17.30
C LEU A 36 32.38 -39.40 18.36
N ILE A 37 31.26 -40.10 18.54
CA ILE A 37 30.28 -39.82 19.59
C ILE A 37 30.39 -40.86 20.69
N LYS A 38 30.49 -40.39 21.95
CA LYS A 38 30.59 -41.21 23.15
C LYS A 38 29.37 -41.09 24.05
N SER A 39 28.69 -39.94 23.97
CA SER A 39 27.48 -39.67 24.73
C SER A 39 26.53 -38.73 23.97
N ALA A 40 25.27 -38.70 24.39
CA ALA A 40 24.33 -37.72 23.83
C ALA A 40 24.78 -36.27 24.11
N CYS A 41 25.52 -36.05 25.20
CA CYS A 41 26.00 -34.70 25.57
C CYS A 41 27.07 -34.14 24.62
N ASP A 42 27.63 -34.95 23.74
CA ASP A 42 28.60 -34.49 22.73
C ASP A 42 27.92 -33.64 21.66
N ILE A 43 26.59 -33.67 21.58
CA ILE A 43 25.82 -32.81 20.70
C ILE A 43 25.38 -31.54 21.45
N PRO A 44 25.77 -30.36 20.98
CA PRO A 44 25.38 -29.10 21.61
C PRO A 44 23.87 -28.86 21.55
N VAL A 45 23.33 -28.20 22.58
CA VAL A 45 21.90 -27.73 22.59
C VAL A 45 21.91 -26.27 23.04
N PRO A 46 21.37 -25.37 22.24
CA PRO A 46 20.73 -25.57 20.93
C PRO A 46 21.76 -25.88 19.82
N ILE A 47 21.31 -26.63 18.81
CA ILE A 47 22.11 -26.86 17.60
C ILE A 47 22.08 -25.59 16.77
N PRO A 48 23.25 -25.02 16.33
CA PRO A 48 23.27 -23.92 15.40
C PRO A 48 22.56 -24.27 14.07
N ASP A 49 21.83 -23.32 13.50
CA ASP A 49 21.04 -23.55 12.28
C ASP A 49 21.85 -24.04 11.08
N GLU A 50 23.14 -23.70 11.04
CA GLU A 50 24.07 -24.13 9.99
C GLU A 50 24.57 -25.58 10.16
N HIS A 51 24.30 -26.21 11.30
CA HIS A 51 24.75 -27.57 11.62
C HIS A 51 23.66 -28.60 11.42
N GLN A 52 24.03 -29.76 10.88
CA GLN A 52 23.15 -30.92 10.72
C GLN A 52 23.90 -32.16 11.22
N TYR A 53 23.18 -33.15 11.70
CA TYR A 53 23.75 -34.34 12.27
C TYR A 53 23.25 -35.60 11.56
N LEU A 54 24.17 -36.40 11.05
CA LEU A 54 23.98 -37.81 10.68
C LEU A 54 24.66 -38.66 11.74
N ILE A 55 23.88 -39.39 12.50
CA ILE A 55 24.39 -40.27 13.54
C ILE A 55 24.25 -41.71 13.11
N ILE A 56 25.30 -42.47 13.16
CA ILE A 56 25.30 -43.90 12.91
C ILE A 56 25.79 -44.59 14.16
N ALA A 57 24.87 -45.16 14.90
CA ALA A 57 25.11 -45.84 16.16
C ALA A 57 25.18 -47.36 16.01
N SER A 58 26.08 -48.03 16.71
CA SER A 58 26.06 -49.49 16.80
C SER A 58 24.84 -49.95 17.60
N GLN A 59 24.26 -51.09 17.22
CA GLN A 59 23.17 -51.75 17.97
C GLN A 59 23.55 -51.98 19.45
N ASP A 60 24.80 -52.26 19.72
CA ASP A 60 25.33 -52.60 21.08
C ASP A 60 25.90 -51.35 21.79
N CYS A 61 25.67 -50.12 21.29
CA CYS A 61 26.17 -48.92 21.94
C CYS A 61 25.46 -48.63 23.26
N GLU A 62 26.20 -48.12 24.24
CA GLU A 62 25.69 -47.75 25.57
C GLU A 62 25.02 -46.35 25.58
N ILE A 63 24.96 -45.67 24.43
CA ILE A 63 24.41 -44.32 24.31
C ILE A 63 22.87 -44.40 24.28
N ASN A 64 22.21 -43.51 25.04
CA ASN A 64 20.76 -43.38 25.00
C ASN A 64 20.33 -42.77 23.65
N LEU A 65 19.82 -43.60 22.76
CA LEU A 65 19.44 -43.20 21.39
C LEU A 65 18.22 -42.31 21.36
N THR A 66 17.28 -42.48 22.31
CA THR A 66 16.09 -41.63 22.42
C THR A 66 16.47 -40.18 22.78
N GLU A 67 17.38 -40.03 23.74
CA GLU A 67 17.91 -38.68 24.07
C GLU A 67 18.72 -38.10 22.90
N LEU A 68 19.48 -38.92 22.23
CA LEU A 68 20.26 -38.51 21.06
C LEU A 68 19.36 -38.00 19.94
N LYS A 69 18.30 -38.75 19.63
CA LYS A 69 17.32 -38.34 18.63
C LYS A 69 16.61 -37.03 19.00
N LYS A 70 16.23 -36.87 20.26
CA LYS A 70 15.64 -35.63 20.78
C LYS A 70 16.60 -34.44 20.61
N ARG A 71 17.89 -34.62 20.80
CA ARG A 71 18.90 -33.54 20.64
C ARG A 71 19.09 -33.13 19.19
N ILE A 72 19.18 -34.10 18.26
CA ILE A 72 19.35 -33.79 16.82
C ILE A 72 18.02 -33.27 16.15
N GLY A 73 16.89 -33.45 16.81
CA GLY A 73 15.60 -32.98 16.33
C GLY A 73 15.14 -33.67 15.03
N GLU A 74 14.13 -33.08 14.40
CA GLU A 74 13.54 -33.60 13.15
C GLU A 74 14.46 -33.48 11.94
N ASN A 75 15.36 -32.50 11.93
CA ASN A 75 16.28 -32.24 10.83
C ASN A 75 17.52 -33.14 10.83
N GLY A 76 17.81 -33.80 11.98
CA GLY A 76 18.87 -34.75 12.07
C GLY A 76 18.43 -36.16 11.64
N PHE A 77 19.39 -37.02 11.34
CA PHE A 77 19.16 -38.41 10.96
C PHE A 77 19.93 -39.36 11.88
N LEU A 78 19.21 -40.35 12.44
CA LEU A 78 19.78 -41.38 13.29
C LEU A 78 19.60 -42.76 12.64
N ALA A 79 20.69 -43.41 12.28
CA ALA A 79 20.71 -44.78 11.81
C ALA A 79 21.30 -45.74 12.88
N ILE A 80 20.70 -46.91 13.02
CA ILE A 80 21.25 -48.00 13.84
C ILE A 80 21.88 -49.03 12.94
N TYR A 81 23.19 -49.24 13.13
CA TYR A 81 23.94 -50.26 12.44
C TYR A 81 23.85 -51.57 13.25
N ALA A 82 23.14 -52.56 12.72
CA ALA A 82 22.76 -53.78 13.44
C ALA A 82 23.41 -55.02 12.87
N LYS A 83 24.04 -55.83 13.75
CA LYS A 83 24.54 -57.17 13.42
C LYS A 83 23.40 -58.14 13.23
N ASP A 84 22.36 -58.02 14.05
CA ASP A 84 21.15 -58.83 14.01
C ASP A 84 19.95 -57.94 14.22
N THR A 85 19.21 -57.70 13.16
CA THR A 85 18.04 -56.82 13.18
C THR A 85 16.89 -57.37 14.05
N ALA A 86 16.90 -58.69 14.36
CA ALA A 86 15.91 -59.28 15.23
C ALA A 86 16.11 -58.92 16.71
N LYS A 87 17.32 -58.54 17.10
CA LYS A 87 17.67 -58.16 18.48
C LYS A 87 17.49 -56.66 18.79
N ILE A 88 17.03 -55.87 17.85
CA ILE A 88 16.81 -54.45 18.07
C ILE A 88 15.56 -54.27 18.94
N THR A 89 15.72 -53.53 20.02
CA THR A 89 14.60 -53.25 20.95
C THR A 89 13.56 -52.34 20.34
N SER A 90 12.33 -52.37 20.89
CA SER A 90 11.26 -51.44 20.46
C SER A 90 11.65 -49.99 20.63
N GLU A 91 12.35 -49.63 21.71
CA GLU A 91 12.85 -48.31 22.00
C GLU A 91 13.88 -47.85 20.93
N GLN A 92 14.80 -48.73 20.54
CA GLN A 92 15.74 -48.45 19.47
C GLN A 92 15.07 -48.25 18.11
N LYS A 93 14.00 -49.01 17.82
CA LYS A 93 13.25 -48.87 16.58
C LYS A 93 12.49 -47.55 16.54
N GLU A 94 11.97 -47.06 17.64
CA GLU A 94 11.24 -45.79 17.73
C GLU A 94 12.20 -44.58 17.66
N ALA A 95 13.40 -44.73 18.20
CA ALA A 95 14.39 -43.65 18.19
C ALA A 95 15.05 -43.44 16.82
N ALA A 96 15.21 -44.51 16.01
CA ALA A 96 15.93 -44.44 14.75
C ALA A 96 15.08 -44.08 13.55
N ASP A 97 15.63 -43.28 12.63
CA ASP A 97 15.03 -43.05 11.32
C ASP A 97 15.18 -44.28 10.43
N GLU A 98 16.30 -45.02 10.54
CA GLU A 98 16.52 -46.23 9.76
C GLU A 98 17.39 -47.25 10.52
N ILE A 99 17.23 -48.53 10.13
CA ILE A 99 18.06 -49.65 10.62
C ILE A 99 18.88 -50.18 9.45
N TRP A 100 20.20 -50.14 9.59
CA TRP A 100 21.14 -50.59 8.58
C TRP A 100 21.70 -51.95 8.98
N PRO A 101 21.40 -53.01 8.21
CA PRO A 101 21.92 -54.35 8.55
C PRO A 101 23.42 -54.43 8.26
N GLN A 102 24.16 -55.09 9.16
CA GLN A 102 25.61 -55.25 9.02
C GLN A 102 26.01 -56.13 7.80
N ALA A 103 25.09 -56.99 7.31
CA ALA A 103 25.32 -57.81 6.12
C ALA A 103 25.28 -56.99 4.82
N ALA A 104 24.69 -55.82 4.83
CA ALA A 104 24.88 -54.89 3.77
C ALA A 104 26.27 -54.26 3.90
N ASN A 105 27.09 -54.33 2.89
CA ASN A 105 28.17 -53.35 2.78
C ASN A 105 27.52 -52.01 3.04
N LEU A 106 28.09 -51.20 3.93
CA LEU A 106 27.66 -49.80 4.09
C LEU A 106 28.01 -49.11 2.79
N ASP A 107 27.28 -49.54 1.76
CA ASP A 107 27.44 -49.07 0.40
C ASP A 107 27.13 -47.60 0.36
N ASP A 108 27.73 -46.91 -0.56
CA ASP A 108 27.40 -45.56 -0.96
C ASP A 108 25.89 -45.31 -0.97
N PHE A 109 25.05 -46.33 -1.19
CA PHE A 109 23.61 -46.30 -1.21
C PHE A 109 22.97 -45.86 0.13
N TYR A 110 23.30 -46.46 1.28
CA TYR A 110 22.70 -46.05 2.57
C TYR A 110 23.13 -44.67 2.99
N PHE A 111 24.40 -44.36 2.77
CA PHE A 111 24.94 -43.05 3.02
C PHE A 111 24.32 -41.99 2.09
N GLU A 112 24.27 -42.25 0.78
CA GLU A 112 23.64 -41.36 -0.17
C GLU A 112 22.17 -41.12 0.14
N LYS A 113 21.47 -42.16 0.52
CA LYS A 113 20.06 -42.05 0.92
C LYS A 113 19.91 -41.15 2.14
N ALA A 114 20.67 -41.36 3.18
CA ALA A 114 20.62 -40.54 4.40
C ALA A 114 21.01 -39.08 4.14
N LEU A 115 22.09 -38.87 3.36
CA LEU A 115 22.54 -37.52 2.97
C LEU A 115 21.47 -36.79 2.12
N ASN A 116 20.81 -37.52 1.19
CA ASN A 116 19.72 -36.93 0.39
C ASN A 116 18.57 -36.51 1.30
N LEU A 117 18.16 -37.39 2.23
CA LEU A 117 17.04 -37.10 3.13
C LEU A 117 17.34 -35.90 4.03
N ILE A 118 18.57 -35.82 4.58
CA ILE A 118 19.01 -34.66 5.37
C ILE A 118 18.98 -33.37 4.51
N ALA A 119 19.46 -33.46 3.27
CA ALA A 119 19.47 -32.34 2.36
C ALA A 119 18.03 -31.85 2.03
N GLU A 120 17.13 -32.77 1.74
CA GLU A 120 15.70 -32.47 1.47
C GLU A 120 15.00 -31.85 2.68
N ARG A 121 15.22 -32.41 3.88
CA ARG A 121 14.67 -31.86 5.14
C ARG A 121 15.18 -30.44 5.39
N LYS A 122 16.48 -30.22 5.19
CA LYS A 122 17.07 -28.89 5.38
C LYS A 122 16.58 -27.88 4.35
N GLU A 123 16.42 -28.29 3.11
CA GLU A 123 15.89 -27.44 2.05
C GLU A 123 14.43 -27.05 2.30
N ALA A 124 13.61 -28.01 2.71
CA ALA A 124 12.23 -27.75 3.12
C ALA A 124 12.15 -26.78 4.32
N TRP A 125 13.03 -26.98 5.33
CA TRP A 125 13.12 -26.07 6.47
C TRP A 125 13.54 -24.65 6.05
N LEU A 126 14.51 -24.51 5.14
CA LEU A 126 14.94 -23.23 4.61
C LEU A 126 13.83 -22.52 3.84
N GLN A 127 13.13 -23.24 2.97
CA GLN A 127 12.01 -22.69 2.21
C GLN A 127 10.94 -22.17 3.16
N LYS A 128 10.62 -22.92 4.20
CA LYS A 128 9.67 -22.52 5.25
C LYS A 128 10.15 -21.27 5.98
N ALA A 129 11.40 -21.23 6.45
CA ALA A 129 11.98 -20.09 7.16
C ALA A 129 12.00 -18.82 6.28
N TRP A 130 12.28 -18.95 4.98
CA TRP A 130 12.21 -17.83 4.04
C TRP A 130 10.78 -17.32 3.87
N LEU A 131 9.81 -18.22 3.69
CA LEU A 131 8.40 -17.84 3.59
C LEU A 131 7.92 -17.11 4.85
N GLU A 132 8.23 -17.64 6.04
CA GLU A 132 7.91 -16.99 7.31
C GLU A 132 8.55 -15.59 7.41
N THR A 133 9.81 -15.46 6.99
CA THR A 133 10.51 -14.18 7.02
C THR A 133 9.86 -13.17 6.06
N ILE A 134 9.53 -13.58 4.84
CA ILE A 134 8.87 -12.73 3.85
C ILE A 134 7.50 -12.26 4.37
N ILE A 135 6.70 -13.17 4.90
CA ILE A 135 5.36 -12.87 5.41
C ILE A 135 5.44 -11.94 6.63
N ASN A 136 6.34 -12.21 7.57
CA ASN A 136 6.49 -11.41 8.79
C ASN A 136 7.15 -10.04 8.55
N SER A 137 7.95 -9.88 7.50
CA SER A 137 8.59 -8.60 7.14
C SER A 137 7.72 -7.74 6.22
N SER A 138 6.67 -8.30 5.64
CA SER A 138 5.75 -7.55 4.80
C SER A 138 4.95 -6.53 5.63
N PRO A 139 4.88 -5.26 5.21
CA PRO A 139 3.97 -4.28 5.79
C PRO A 139 2.50 -4.55 5.43
N ASP A 140 2.27 -5.39 4.42
CA ASP A 140 0.94 -5.74 3.93
C ASP A 140 0.34 -6.87 4.77
N THR A 141 -0.97 -6.88 4.95
CA THR A 141 -1.66 -8.00 5.60
C THR A 141 -1.80 -9.15 4.61
N ILE A 142 -1.20 -10.29 4.96
CA ILE A 142 -1.25 -11.51 4.15
C ILE A 142 -2.11 -12.55 4.88
N TRP A 143 -3.04 -13.18 4.15
CA TRP A 143 -3.87 -14.25 4.70
C TRP A 143 -4.06 -15.37 3.69
N PHE A 144 -4.42 -16.53 4.21
CA PHE A 144 -4.76 -17.72 3.44
C PHE A 144 -6.17 -18.16 3.77
N LYS A 145 -6.85 -18.73 2.80
CA LYS A 145 -8.10 -19.46 2.96
C LYS A 145 -7.98 -20.82 2.30
N ASP A 146 -8.61 -21.83 2.90
CA ASP A 146 -8.75 -23.14 2.26
C ASP A 146 -9.77 -23.12 1.11
N ALA A 147 -10.02 -24.32 0.53
CA ALA A 147 -10.98 -24.48 -0.54
C ALA A 147 -12.43 -24.17 -0.10
N ASP A 148 -12.73 -24.28 1.20
CA ASP A 148 -14.03 -24.00 1.79
C ASP A 148 -14.18 -22.51 2.18
N GLY A 149 -13.14 -21.71 1.99
CA GLY A 149 -13.11 -20.27 2.28
C GLY A 149 -12.85 -19.94 3.75
N LEU A 150 -12.40 -20.89 4.56
CA LEU A 150 -12.03 -20.68 5.95
C LEU A 150 -10.61 -20.11 6.04
N TYR A 151 -10.42 -19.15 6.94
CA TYR A 151 -9.10 -18.59 7.20
C TYR A 151 -8.17 -19.60 7.84
N ILE A 152 -6.95 -19.69 7.31
CA ILE A 152 -5.88 -20.49 7.85
C ILE A 152 -4.83 -19.55 8.43
N ASP A 153 -4.43 -19.78 9.69
CA ASP A 153 -3.27 -19.08 10.24
C ASP A 153 -2.00 -19.51 9.49
N VAL A 154 -1.29 -18.53 8.93
CA VAL A 154 -0.10 -18.80 8.12
C VAL A 154 0.98 -19.53 8.93
N LYS A 155 1.15 -19.17 10.21
CA LYS A 155 2.16 -19.80 11.08
C LYS A 155 1.79 -21.25 11.39
N GLU A 156 0.51 -21.51 11.64
CA GLU A 156 0.03 -22.85 11.92
C GLU A 156 -0.01 -23.73 10.65
N PHE A 157 -0.33 -23.13 9.50
CA PHE A 157 -0.24 -23.80 8.20
C PHE A 157 1.20 -24.24 7.88
N LEU A 158 2.17 -23.35 8.06
CA LEU A 158 3.58 -23.67 7.84
C LEU A 158 4.14 -24.68 8.85
N ASN A 159 3.51 -24.85 10.01
CA ASN A 159 3.86 -25.84 11.02
C ASN A 159 3.16 -27.21 10.83
N GLY A 160 2.36 -27.34 9.77
CA GLY A 160 1.64 -28.59 9.49
C GLY A 160 0.44 -28.85 10.40
N HIS A 161 0.01 -27.87 11.17
CA HIS A 161 -1.19 -27.95 11.99
C HIS A 161 -2.38 -27.34 11.25
N ASN A 162 -3.48 -28.04 11.15
CA ASN A 162 -4.76 -27.53 10.62
C ASN A 162 -5.42 -26.63 11.68
N ALA A 163 -4.86 -25.47 11.94
CA ALA A 163 -5.48 -24.57 12.89
C ALA A 163 -6.34 -23.53 12.16
N TYR A 164 -7.62 -23.71 12.32
CA TYR A 164 -8.62 -22.76 11.88
C TYR A 164 -8.65 -21.57 12.83
N CYS A 165 -8.29 -20.41 12.35
CA CYS A 165 -8.39 -19.16 13.11
C CYS A 165 -9.88 -18.79 13.28
N ALA A 166 -10.53 -19.38 14.30
CA ALA A 166 -11.94 -19.15 14.61
C ALA A 166 -12.22 -17.83 15.33
N GLN A 167 -11.22 -16.95 15.50
CA GLN A 167 -11.39 -15.75 16.35
C GLN A 167 -11.17 -14.45 15.59
N ASN A 168 -12.30 -13.74 15.44
CA ASN A 168 -12.41 -12.29 15.44
C ASN A 168 -11.63 -11.45 14.42
N THR A 169 -11.67 -11.78 13.15
CA THR A 169 -11.67 -10.72 12.16
C THR A 169 -13.11 -10.44 11.77
N SER A 170 -13.53 -9.19 11.98
CA SER A 170 -14.89 -8.75 11.68
C SER A 170 -15.31 -9.28 10.31
N LYS A 171 -16.38 -10.07 10.26
CA LYS A 171 -16.99 -10.63 9.05
C LYS A 171 -17.28 -9.63 7.94
N THR A 172 -17.05 -8.34 8.18
CA THR A 172 -17.38 -7.21 7.32
C THR A 172 -16.24 -6.73 6.43
N ALA A 173 -14.97 -6.93 6.79
CA ALA A 173 -13.85 -6.35 6.04
C ALA A 173 -13.37 -7.21 4.86
N TYR A 174 -13.48 -8.54 4.96
CA TYR A 174 -12.93 -9.47 3.97
C TYR A 174 -13.98 -10.43 3.37
N GLY A 175 -15.25 -10.21 3.68
CA GLY A 175 -16.34 -11.15 3.49
C GLY A 175 -17.07 -11.13 2.15
N ARG A 176 -16.61 -10.41 1.13
CA ARG A 176 -17.20 -10.55 -0.21
C ARG A 176 -16.54 -11.70 -0.94
N SER A 177 -17.37 -12.71 -1.21
CA SER A 177 -17.18 -13.90 -2.03
C SER A 177 -15.82 -14.03 -2.73
N ASP A 178 -15.13 -15.15 -2.47
CA ASP A 178 -13.89 -15.48 -3.15
C ASP A 178 -14.14 -15.79 -4.65
N HIS A 179 -14.55 -14.76 -5.40
CA HIS A 179 -14.69 -14.84 -6.85
C HIS A 179 -13.39 -15.22 -7.56
N ALA A 180 -12.22 -15.01 -6.92
CA ALA A 180 -10.95 -15.46 -7.43
C ALA A 180 -10.90 -17.00 -7.54
N ALA A 181 -11.36 -17.71 -6.49
CA ALA A 181 -11.44 -19.16 -6.52
C ALA A 181 -12.46 -19.63 -7.56
N ALA A 182 -13.64 -18.99 -7.64
CA ALA A 182 -14.67 -19.35 -8.61
C ALA A 182 -14.21 -19.15 -10.07
N ASN A 183 -13.45 -18.11 -10.36
CA ASN A 183 -13.03 -17.74 -11.71
C ASN A 183 -11.66 -18.28 -12.12
N LYS A 184 -10.93 -18.98 -11.22
CA LYS A 184 -9.55 -19.47 -11.44
C LYS A 184 -8.55 -18.39 -11.87
N THR A 185 -8.79 -17.14 -11.49
CA THR A 185 -7.96 -15.98 -11.87
C THR A 185 -7.67 -15.11 -10.66
N SER A 186 -6.57 -14.39 -10.72
CA SER A 186 -6.29 -13.37 -9.70
C SER A 186 -7.29 -12.22 -9.79
N LEU A 187 -7.73 -11.73 -8.65
CA LEU A 187 -8.67 -10.63 -8.51
C LEU A 187 -8.01 -9.46 -7.78
N LEU A 188 -8.22 -8.26 -8.29
CA LEU A 188 -7.90 -7.01 -7.62
C LEU A 188 -9.19 -6.35 -7.15
N SER A 189 -9.28 -5.99 -5.88
CA SER A 189 -10.37 -5.16 -5.33
C SER A 189 -9.81 -3.98 -4.56
N GLU A 190 -10.58 -2.88 -4.56
CA GLU A 190 -10.35 -1.73 -3.69
C GLU A 190 -11.55 -1.64 -2.74
N ASP A 191 -11.26 -1.72 -1.45
CA ASP A 191 -12.28 -1.75 -0.41
C ASP A 191 -12.04 -0.63 0.59
N ILE A 192 -13.14 -0.01 1.06
CA ILE A 192 -13.09 0.94 2.17
C ILE A 192 -13.51 0.19 3.43
N VAL A 193 -12.62 0.13 4.39
CA VAL A 193 -12.82 -0.62 5.62
C VAL A 193 -12.77 0.31 6.82
N LYS A 194 -13.70 0.16 7.74
CA LYS A 194 -13.68 0.89 9.00
C LYS A 194 -12.94 0.05 10.05
N ALA A 195 -11.75 0.51 10.44
CA ALA A 195 -10.97 -0.07 11.52
C ALA A 195 -10.64 1.00 12.57
N ASP A 196 -10.78 0.68 13.86
CA ASP A 196 -10.50 1.58 14.99
C ASP A 196 -11.18 2.97 14.90
N GLY A 197 -12.39 2.98 14.32
CA GLY A 197 -13.15 4.22 14.12
C GLY A 197 -12.73 5.06 12.91
N LYS A 198 -11.66 4.67 12.20
CA LYS A 198 -11.17 5.32 10.97
C LYS A 198 -11.57 4.54 9.73
N LEU A 199 -11.74 5.25 8.63
CA LEU A 199 -11.95 4.66 7.32
C LEU A 199 -10.59 4.48 6.65
N ASN A 200 -10.21 3.22 6.41
CA ASN A 200 -8.99 2.87 5.71
C ASN A 200 -9.33 2.39 4.29
N LYS A 201 -8.55 2.79 3.33
CA LYS A 201 -8.66 2.34 1.94
C LYS A 201 -7.67 1.20 1.71
N LEU A 202 -8.20 0.00 1.46
CA LEU A 202 -7.40 -1.20 1.23
C LEU A 202 -7.40 -1.57 -0.24
N LYS A 203 -6.22 -1.87 -0.76
CA LYS A 203 -6.04 -2.49 -2.07
C LYS A 203 -5.71 -3.97 -1.87
N THR A 204 -6.62 -4.84 -2.29
CA THR A 204 -6.58 -6.27 -2.01
C THR A 204 -6.34 -7.06 -3.28
N TYR A 205 -5.32 -7.91 -3.26
CA TYR A 205 -5.02 -8.90 -4.30
C TYR A 205 -5.39 -10.28 -3.76
N LYS A 206 -6.18 -11.04 -4.52
CA LYS A 206 -6.56 -12.42 -4.20
C LYS A 206 -6.13 -13.32 -5.35
N THR A 207 -5.42 -14.40 -5.04
CA THR A 207 -4.90 -15.34 -6.03
C THR A 207 -5.22 -16.76 -5.59
N PRO A 208 -5.82 -17.60 -6.46
CA PRO A 208 -6.07 -19.00 -6.15
C PRO A 208 -4.77 -19.81 -6.09
N ILE A 209 -4.72 -20.77 -5.18
CA ILE A 209 -3.61 -21.72 -5.02
C ILE A 209 -4.07 -23.04 -5.62
N PHE A 210 -3.22 -23.64 -6.48
CA PHE A 210 -3.52 -24.87 -7.20
C PHE A 210 -2.63 -26.02 -6.73
N ASP A 211 -3.23 -27.21 -6.65
CA ASP A 211 -2.54 -28.50 -6.71
C ASP A 211 -2.95 -29.19 -8.01
N GLY A 212 -2.06 -29.21 -8.97
CA GLY A 212 -2.38 -29.60 -10.34
C GLY A 212 -3.47 -28.71 -10.96
N MET A 213 -4.64 -29.27 -11.21
CA MET A 213 -5.82 -28.55 -11.75
C MET A 213 -6.87 -28.20 -10.68
N THR A 214 -6.64 -28.60 -9.44
CA THR A 214 -7.58 -28.42 -8.32
C THR A 214 -7.20 -27.18 -7.52
N ILE A 215 -8.18 -26.33 -7.21
CA ILE A 215 -7.98 -25.22 -6.29
C ILE A 215 -7.99 -25.75 -4.86
N ILE A 216 -6.90 -25.56 -4.14
CA ILE A 216 -6.74 -25.97 -2.75
C ILE A 216 -6.91 -24.83 -1.75
N GLY A 217 -6.98 -23.58 -2.26
CA GLY A 217 -7.18 -22.42 -1.41
C GLY A 217 -6.97 -21.11 -2.15
N THR A 218 -6.92 -20.02 -1.39
CA THR A 218 -6.69 -18.66 -1.89
C THR A 218 -5.72 -17.93 -0.99
N ILE A 219 -4.73 -17.26 -1.56
CA ILE A 219 -3.90 -16.27 -0.87
C ILE A 219 -4.45 -14.88 -1.13
N GLY A 220 -4.51 -14.06 -0.09
CA GLY A 220 -4.85 -12.65 -0.21
C GLY A 220 -3.77 -11.76 0.40
N ILE A 221 -3.54 -10.62 -0.25
CA ILE A 221 -2.62 -9.59 0.21
C ILE A 221 -3.40 -8.27 0.22
N ALA A 222 -3.53 -7.63 1.38
CA ALA A 222 -4.14 -6.31 1.51
C ALA A 222 -3.10 -5.26 1.92
N ARG A 223 -3.00 -4.24 1.10
CA ARG A 223 -2.19 -3.05 1.36
C ARG A 223 -3.08 -1.90 1.79
N ASP A 224 -2.75 -1.24 2.89
CA ASP A 224 -3.36 0.02 3.27
C ASP A 224 -2.77 1.14 2.39
N VAL A 225 -3.62 1.71 1.53
CA VAL A 225 -3.27 2.79 0.61
C VAL A 225 -3.95 4.11 1.01
N THR A 226 -4.41 4.22 2.25
CA THR A 226 -5.13 5.41 2.75
C THR A 226 -4.29 6.66 2.61
N LYS A 227 -3.03 6.62 3.05
CA LYS A 227 -2.12 7.76 2.99
C LYS A 227 -1.77 8.16 1.57
N GLU A 228 -1.51 7.19 0.69
CA GLU A 228 -1.25 7.43 -0.73
C GLU A 228 -2.45 8.10 -1.40
N TYR A 229 -3.65 7.64 -1.07
CA TYR A 229 -4.87 8.20 -1.61
C TYR A 229 -5.12 9.63 -1.11
N GLU A 230 -4.99 9.87 0.19
CA GLU A 230 -5.07 11.20 0.79
C GLU A 230 -4.03 12.15 0.19
N TYR A 231 -2.82 11.65 -0.01
CA TYR A 231 -1.74 12.42 -0.63
C TYR A 231 -2.06 12.80 -2.08
N LEU A 232 -2.58 11.85 -2.89
CA LEU A 232 -3.00 12.12 -4.26
C LEU A 232 -4.15 13.12 -4.31
N GLN A 233 -5.15 13.00 -3.44
CA GLN A 233 -6.24 13.96 -3.34
C GLN A 233 -5.73 15.37 -2.96
N ASN A 234 -4.79 15.44 -2.03
CA ASN A 234 -4.18 16.71 -1.67
C ASN A 234 -3.40 17.33 -2.83
N ILE A 235 -2.62 16.54 -3.58
CA ILE A 235 -1.92 17.02 -4.78
C ILE A 235 -2.93 17.52 -5.82
N GLU A 236 -4.00 16.80 -6.07
CA GLU A 236 -5.05 17.20 -7.00
C GLU A 236 -5.72 18.50 -6.55
N HIS A 237 -6.01 18.61 -5.25
CA HIS A 237 -6.55 19.85 -4.68
C HIS A 237 -5.57 21.02 -4.84
N LEU A 238 -4.28 20.82 -4.53
CA LEU A 238 -3.24 21.85 -4.69
C LEU A 238 -3.04 22.27 -6.16
N ALA A 239 -3.20 21.33 -7.09
CA ALA A 239 -3.09 21.60 -8.52
C ALA A 239 -4.24 22.45 -9.07
N HIS A 240 -5.44 22.39 -8.46
CA HIS A 240 -6.66 22.96 -9.00
C HIS A 240 -7.29 24.08 -8.18
N TYR A 241 -6.85 24.28 -6.93
CA TYR A 241 -7.42 25.29 -6.04
C TYR A 241 -6.33 26.21 -5.47
N ASP A 242 -6.70 27.49 -5.25
CA ASP A 242 -5.85 28.46 -4.56
C ASP A 242 -5.83 28.16 -3.06
N GLN A 243 -4.64 27.98 -2.50
CA GLN A 243 -4.47 27.55 -1.12
C GLN A 243 -4.94 28.56 -0.08
N LEU A 244 -4.84 29.85 -0.39
CA LEU A 244 -5.22 30.90 0.53
C LEU A 244 -6.73 31.04 0.61
N THR A 245 -7.40 31.03 -0.56
CA THR A 245 -8.81 31.38 -0.66
C THR A 245 -9.72 30.16 -0.83
N GLY A 246 -9.18 29.02 -1.23
CA GLY A 246 -9.94 27.81 -1.55
C GLY A 246 -10.83 27.94 -2.79
N LEU A 247 -10.71 29.01 -3.56
CA LEU A 247 -11.34 29.14 -4.88
C LEU A 247 -10.57 28.31 -5.91
N ALA A 248 -11.20 28.03 -7.05
CA ALA A 248 -10.49 27.44 -8.17
C ALA A 248 -9.30 28.33 -8.61
N ASN A 249 -8.23 27.71 -9.06
CA ASN A 249 -7.10 28.42 -9.67
C ASN A 249 -7.21 28.42 -11.20
N ARG A 250 -6.21 29.00 -11.89
CA ARG A 250 -6.17 29.05 -13.33
C ARG A 250 -6.18 27.67 -14.00
N ASN A 251 -5.50 26.67 -13.42
CA ASN A 251 -5.50 25.32 -13.98
C ASN A 251 -6.89 24.68 -13.96
N GLN A 252 -7.64 24.89 -12.88
CA GLN A 252 -9.01 24.41 -12.80
C GLN A 252 -9.94 25.14 -13.78
N LEU A 253 -9.70 26.43 -14.01
CA LEU A 253 -10.42 27.19 -15.04
C LEU A 253 -10.19 26.57 -16.42
N ASP A 254 -8.92 26.31 -16.78
CA ASP A 254 -8.57 25.73 -18.09
C ASP A 254 -9.18 24.31 -18.23
N ALA A 255 -9.15 23.51 -17.19
CA ALA A 255 -9.78 22.19 -17.17
C ALA A 255 -11.33 22.26 -17.30
N PHE A 256 -11.95 23.27 -16.72
CA PHE A 256 -13.39 23.53 -16.85
C PHE A 256 -13.74 23.95 -18.29
N LEU A 257 -13.02 24.92 -18.85
CA LEU A 257 -13.25 25.42 -20.21
C LEU A 257 -13.06 24.31 -21.25
N SER A 258 -12.11 23.40 -21.07
CA SER A 258 -11.88 22.29 -22.00
C SER A 258 -13.04 21.31 -22.12
N LYS A 259 -13.90 21.23 -21.09
CA LYS A 259 -15.06 20.35 -21.02
C LYS A 259 -16.36 21.04 -21.53
N LEU A 260 -16.33 22.36 -21.66
CA LEU A 260 -17.49 23.09 -22.10
C LEU A 260 -17.75 22.90 -23.60
N LYS A 261 -19.00 22.61 -23.93
CA LYS A 261 -19.52 22.74 -25.30
C LYS A 261 -19.94 24.18 -25.53
N THR A 262 -20.33 24.51 -26.77
CA THR A 262 -20.89 25.83 -27.10
C THR A 262 -22.03 26.17 -26.14
N THR A 263 -21.88 27.24 -25.35
CA THR A 263 -22.86 27.63 -24.35
C THR A 263 -22.91 29.16 -24.20
N ARG A 264 -24.07 29.66 -23.80
CA ARG A 264 -24.21 31.05 -23.36
C ARG A 264 -23.67 31.16 -21.93
N MET A 265 -22.77 32.13 -21.71
CA MET A 265 -22.21 32.34 -20.37
C MET A 265 -22.06 33.82 -20.07
N SER A 266 -22.00 34.11 -18.77
CA SER A 266 -21.66 35.41 -18.24
C SER A 266 -20.37 35.31 -17.41
N ILE A 267 -19.48 36.29 -17.58
CA ILE A 267 -18.26 36.45 -16.79
C ILE A 267 -18.39 37.69 -15.94
N LEU A 268 -18.16 37.53 -14.65
CA LEU A 268 -17.93 38.58 -13.69
C LEU A 268 -16.43 38.63 -13.37
N TYR A 269 -15.77 39.71 -13.75
CA TYR A 269 -14.37 40.00 -13.43
C TYR A 269 -14.31 40.98 -12.29
N MET A 270 -13.52 40.67 -11.24
CA MET A 270 -13.50 41.43 -9.98
C MET A 270 -12.02 41.70 -9.58
N ASP A 271 -11.80 42.86 -8.96
CA ASP A 271 -10.49 43.28 -8.51
C ASP A 271 -10.59 44.13 -7.23
N LEU A 272 -9.71 43.88 -6.26
CA LEU A 272 -9.64 44.64 -5.02
C LEU A 272 -8.90 45.98 -5.24
N ASP A 273 -9.65 47.06 -5.22
CA ASP A 273 -9.06 48.38 -5.33
C ASP A 273 -8.08 48.68 -4.19
N ARG A 274 -6.91 49.22 -4.55
CA ARG A 274 -5.86 49.63 -3.60
C ARG A 274 -5.24 48.49 -2.79
N PHE A 275 -5.35 47.26 -3.22
CA PHE A 275 -4.86 46.08 -2.52
C PHE A 275 -3.35 46.18 -2.23
N LYS A 276 -2.56 46.67 -3.23
CA LYS A 276 -1.13 46.86 -3.06
C LYS A 276 -0.82 47.86 -1.92
N GLN A 277 -1.61 48.92 -1.76
CA GLN A 277 -1.39 49.91 -0.68
C GLN A 277 -1.60 49.28 0.69
N VAL A 278 -2.60 48.40 0.86
CA VAL A 278 -2.80 47.70 2.11
C VAL A 278 -1.63 46.78 2.44
N ASN A 279 -1.09 46.06 1.45
CA ASN A 279 0.07 45.22 1.65
C ASN A 279 1.31 46.07 2.04
N ASP A 280 1.52 47.22 1.38
CA ASP A 280 2.66 48.09 1.65
C ASP A 280 2.55 48.78 3.04
N GLU A 281 1.33 49.14 3.50
CA GLU A 281 1.10 49.80 4.78
C GLU A 281 0.97 48.82 5.99
N HIS A 282 0.36 47.62 5.79
CA HIS A 282 -0.02 46.74 6.86
C HIS A 282 0.57 45.31 6.75
N GLY A 283 1.38 45.09 5.68
CA GLY A 283 2.03 43.80 5.41
C GLY A 283 1.09 42.77 4.72
N HIS A 284 1.69 41.76 4.12
CA HIS A 284 1.00 40.72 3.35
C HIS A 284 -0.08 39.97 4.16
N GLN A 285 0.08 39.81 5.47
CA GLN A 285 -0.94 39.15 6.29
C GLN A 285 -2.28 39.91 6.35
N ALA A 286 -2.25 41.24 6.24
CA ALA A 286 -3.47 42.05 6.17
C ALA A 286 -4.16 41.85 4.80
N GLY A 287 -3.40 41.82 3.71
CA GLY A 287 -3.89 41.48 2.38
C GLY A 287 -4.48 40.07 2.30
N ASP A 288 -3.80 39.08 2.89
CA ASP A 288 -4.30 37.70 2.93
C ASP A 288 -5.66 37.59 3.62
N LYS A 289 -5.86 38.31 4.74
CA LYS A 289 -7.18 38.36 5.41
C LYS A 289 -8.25 38.99 4.53
N ALA A 290 -7.91 40.04 3.80
CA ALA A 290 -8.86 40.69 2.88
C ALA A 290 -9.23 39.75 1.71
N LEU A 291 -8.24 39.02 1.15
CA LEU A 291 -8.45 38.02 0.11
C LEU A 291 -9.35 36.87 0.58
N VAL A 292 -9.16 36.37 1.79
CA VAL A 292 -10.04 35.36 2.39
C VAL A 292 -11.45 35.92 2.57
N ALA A 293 -11.59 37.12 3.15
CA ALA A 293 -12.89 37.73 3.40
C ALA A 293 -13.72 37.92 2.11
N ILE A 294 -13.12 38.43 1.04
CA ILE A 294 -13.83 38.55 -0.25
C ILE A 294 -14.16 37.20 -0.87
N SER A 295 -13.26 36.23 -0.77
CA SER A 295 -13.46 34.90 -1.32
C SER A 295 -14.61 34.14 -0.66
N ASP A 296 -14.75 34.32 0.66
CA ASP A 296 -15.88 33.70 1.39
C ASP A 296 -17.22 34.33 0.98
N LEU A 297 -17.25 35.64 0.76
CA LEU A 297 -18.45 36.31 0.19
C LEU A 297 -18.73 35.83 -1.25
N ILE A 298 -17.74 35.68 -2.08
CA ILE A 298 -17.87 35.17 -3.45
C ILE A 298 -18.50 33.77 -3.43
N LYS A 299 -17.97 32.86 -2.62
CA LYS A 299 -18.50 31.50 -2.47
C LYS A 299 -19.94 31.47 -1.99
N GLU A 300 -20.30 32.34 -1.05
CA GLU A 300 -21.64 32.42 -0.48
C GLU A 300 -22.64 32.97 -1.51
N ILE A 301 -22.30 34.11 -2.17
CA ILE A 301 -23.19 34.85 -3.04
C ILE A 301 -23.31 34.21 -4.43
N PHE A 302 -22.24 33.62 -4.93
CA PHE A 302 -22.13 32.98 -6.23
C PHE A 302 -21.93 31.49 -6.16
N ASN A 303 -22.66 30.80 -5.29
CA ASN A 303 -22.53 29.33 -5.07
C ASN A 303 -22.95 28.49 -6.29
N ASP A 304 -23.62 29.09 -7.27
CA ASP A 304 -24.04 28.53 -8.55
C ASP A 304 -23.06 28.82 -9.70
N ALA A 305 -21.95 29.51 -9.42
CA ALA A 305 -20.94 29.87 -10.39
C ALA A 305 -19.61 29.14 -10.16
N MET A 306 -18.82 29.04 -11.22
CA MET A 306 -17.44 28.65 -11.07
C MET A 306 -16.61 29.87 -10.63
N ASN A 307 -16.18 29.87 -9.38
CA ASN A 307 -15.44 30.96 -8.78
C ASN A 307 -13.94 30.69 -8.81
N VAL A 308 -13.17 31.59 -9.40
CA VAL A 308 -11.74 31.44 -9.70
C VAL A 308 -10.97 32.63 -9.15
N ARG A 309 -9.81 32.37 -8.53
CA ARG A 309 -8.80 33.39 -8.30
C ARG A 309 -7.73 33.25 -9.38
N ILE A 310 -7.61 34.27 -10.24
CA ILE A 310 -6.64 34.25 -11.37
C ILE A 310 -5.24 34.53 -10.87
N GLY A 311 -5.07 35.43 -9.92
CA GLY A 311 -3.81 35.78 -9.29
C GLY A 311 -3.91 37.11 -8.53
N GLY A 312 -3.03 37.31 -7.56
CA GLY A 312 -3.02 38.54 -6.78
C GLY A 312 -4.38 38.84 -6.16
N ASP A 313 -4.97 39.95 -6.55
CA ASP A 313 -6.26 40.52 -6.12
C ASP A 313 -7.38 40.36 -7.16
N GLU A 314 -7.19 39.54 -8.20
CA GLU A 314 -8.12 39.36 -9.31
C GLU A 314 -8.93 38.06 -9.18
N PHE A 315 -10.27 38.18 -9.34
CA PHE A 315 -11.23 37.07 -9.23
C PHE A 315 -12.15 37.02 -10.44
N ILE A 316 -12.59 35.83 -10.78
CA ILE A 316 -13.59 35.63 -11.85
C ILE A 316 -14.65 34.68 -11.32
N SER A 317 -15.94 35.03 -11.62
CA SER A 317 -17.05 34.09 -11.48
C SER A 317 -17.71 33.86 -12.86
N ILE A 318 -17.86 32.58 -13.21
CA ILE A 318 -18.39 32.16 -14.51
C ILE A 318 -19.77 31.52 -14.28
N PHE A 319 -20.74 32.06 -14.95
CA PHE A 319 -22.14 31.56 -14.94
C PHE A 319 -22.44 30.95 -16.31
N THR A 320 -22.85 29.69 -16.29
CA THR A 320 -23.33 28.95 -17.48
C THR A 320 -24.84 28.91 -17.52
N ASP A 321 -25.40 28.38 -18.61
CA ASP A 321 -26.84 28.10 -18.78
C ASP A 321 -27.80 29.32 -18.75
N GLY A 322 -27.28 30.45 -19.19
CA GLY A 322 -28.14 31.63 -19.43
C GLY A 322 -28.62 32.34 -18.16
N ALA A 323 -27.74 32.39 -17.14
CA ALA A 323 -28.04 33.16 -15.94
C ALA A 323 -28.44 34.58 -16.27
N ASN A 324 -29.54 35.06 -15.66
CA ASN A 324 -30.09 36.37 -15.96
C ASN A 324 -29.09 37.47 -15.53
N MET A 325 -28.63 38.29 -16.48
CA MET A 325 -27.72 39.40 -16.28
C MET A 325 -28.15 40.35 -15.16
N GLN A 326 -29.46 40.67 -15.07
CA GLN A 326 -29.99 41.52 -14.01
C GLN A 326 -29.85 40.89 -12.62
N SER A 327 -30.05 39.60 -12.54
CA SER A 327 -29.84 38.84 -11.29
C SER A 327 -28.38 38.86 -10.88
N ILE A 328 -27.42 38.62 -11.82
CA ILE A 328 -25.98 38.71 -11.56
C ILE A 328 -25.65 40.13 -11.06
N ALA A 329 -26.09 41.17 -11.73
CA ALA A 329 -25.85 42.57 -11.38
C ALA A 329 -26.33 42.89 -9.94
N SER A 330 -27.52 42.44 -9.57
CA SER A 330 -28.07 42.63 -8.22
C SER A 330 -27.22 41.94 -7.17
N ARG A 331 -26.75 40.74 -7.46
CA ARG A 331 -25.85 39.96 -6.54
C ARG A 331 -24.47 40.60 -6.43
N VAL A 332 -23.94 41.17 -7.50
CA VAL A 332 -22.70 41.95 -7.50
C VAL A 332 -22.81 43.19 -6.62
N GLN A 333 -23.92 43.89 -6.66
CA GLN A 333 -24.16 45.03 -5.77
C GLN A 333 -24.15 44.58 -4.31
N ILE A 334 -24.83 43.48 -3.98
CA ILE A 334 -24.84 42.91 -2.64
C ILE A 334 -23.38 42.54 -2.19
N LEU A 335 -22.59 41.95 -3.09
CA LEU A 335 -21.21 41.62 -2.81
C LEU A 335 -20.40 42.87 -2.47
N ILE A 336 -20.48 43.92 -3.29
CA ILE A 336 -19.79 45.20 -3.10
C ILE A 336 -20.18 45.82 -1.76
N ASP A 337 -21.43 45.90 -1.45
CA ASP A 337 -21.97 46.52 -0.24
C ASP A 337 -21.53 45.73 1.02
N ARG A 338 -21.61 44.39 0.99
CA ARG A 338 -21.17 43.53 2.10
C ARG A 338 -19.67 43.61 2.30
N PHE A 339 -18.90 43.57 1.23
CA PHE A 339 -17.45 43.69 1.34
C PHE A 339 -17.02 45.07 1.85
N PHE A 340 -17.65 46.14 1.38
CA PHE A 340 -17.43 47.48 1.89
C PHE A 340 -17.69 47.58 3.40
N LYS A 341 -18.78 46.98 3.89
CA LYS A 341 -19.08 46.93 5.32
C LYS A 341 -17.98 46.22 6.12
N ILE A 342 -17.50 45.03 5.65
CA ILE A 342 -16.41 44.29 6.26
C ILE A 342 -15.14 45.17 6.31
N CYS A 343 -14.83 45.88 5.23
CA CYS A 343 -13.69 46.80 5.18
C CYS A 343 -13.82 47.92 6.21
N GLN A 344 -14.97 48.54 6.37
CA GLN A 344 -15.17 49.62 7.34
C GLN A 344 -15.02 49.15 8.81
N GLU A 345 -15.38 47.91 9.09
CA GLU A 345 -15.25 47.30 10.42
C GLU A 345 -13.81 46.87 10.76
N ASN A 346 -12.90 46.80 9.76
CA ASN A 346 -11.53 46.35 9.96
C ASN A 346 -10.51 47.47 9.63
N PRO A 347 -9.80 47.99 10.63
CA PRO A 347 -8.83 49.07 10.41
C PRO A 347 -7.69 48.73 9.45
N LEU A 348 -7.34 47.44 9.30
CA LEU A 348 -6.22 46.99 8.47
C LEU A 348 -6.50 47.15 6.97
N PHE A 349 -7.76 47.11 6.57
CA PHE A 349 -8.14 47.21 5.15
C PHE A 349 -9.37 48.10 4.88
N ASN A 350 -9.59 49.07 5.72
CA ASN A 350 -10.71 50.02 5.60
C ASN A 350 -10.69 50.90 4.34
N ARG A 351 -9.57 50.89 3.59
CA ARG A 351 -9.41 51.62 2.32
C ARG A 351 -9.71 50.75 1.09
N LEU A 352 -9.93 49.43 1.30
CA LEU A 352 -10.27 48.55 0.17
C LEU A 352 -11.70 48.80 -0.30
N SER A 353 -11.90 48.60 -1.58
CA SER A 353 -13.20 48.42 -2.19
C SER A 353 -13.07 47.35 -3.29
N LEU A 354 -14.25 46.96 -3.84
CA LEU A 354 -14.30 45.98 -4.91
C LEU A 354 -14.82 46.62 -6.16
N SER A 355 -14.09 46.57 -7.25
CA SER A 355 -14.56 46.96 -8.59
C SER A 355 -14.87 45.71 -9.40
N ALA A 356 -15.91 45.75 -10.24
CA ALA A 356 -16.30 44.60 -11.04
C ALA A 356 -16.74 44.97 -12.46
N GLY A 357 -16.49 44.05 -13.38
CA GLY A 357 -16.96 44.12 -14.75
C GLY A 357 -17.75 42.88 -15.13
N ILE A 358 -18.91 43.04 -15.76
CA ILE A 358 -19.76 41.94 -16.18
C ILE A 358 -19.83 41.93 -17.70
N ALA A 359 -19.63 40.78 -18.33
CA ALA A 359 -19.85 40.59 -19.76
C ALA A 359 -20.61 39.28 -20.01
N GLU A 360 -21.45 39.30 -21.03
CA GLU A 360 -22.19 38.15 -21.50
C GLU A 360 -21.82 37.83 -22.94
N GLY A 361 -21.80 36.56 -23.29
CA GLY A 361 -21.51 36.09 -24.63
C GLY A 361 -21.85 34.63 -24.85
N GLN A 362 -21.82 34.23 -26.11
CA GLN A 362 -21.91 32.83 -26.49
C GLN A 362 -20.49 32.32 -26.81
N ILE A 363 -20.07 31.23 -26.18
CA ILE A 363 -18.75 30.65 -26.39
C ILE A 363 -18.88 29.49 -27.35
N GLY A 364 -18.09 29.57 -28.45
CA GLY A 364 -17.65 28.47 -29.27
C GLY A 364 -16.13 28.31 -29.11
N HIS A 365 -15.52 27.40 -29.81
CA HIS A 365 -14.04 27.20 -29.73
C HIS A 365 -13.29 28.52 -29.96
N GLY A 366 -12.55 29.02 -28.95
CA GLY A 366 -11.68 30.19 -29.04
C GLY A 366 -12.25 31.54 -28.60
N SER A 367 -13.48 31.62 -28.10
CA SER A 367 -14.13 32.90 -27.76
C SER A 367 -14.10 33.29 -26.28
N PHE A 368 -13.51 32.47 -25.39
CA PHE A 368 -13.44 32.77 -23.95
C PHE A 368 -12.58 34.01 -23.66
N ASP A 369 -11.39 34.11 -24.28
CA ASP A 369 -10.48 35.23 -24.07
C ASP A 369 -11.10 36.56 -24.49
N LEU A 370 -11.91 36.55 -25.56
CA LEU A 370 -12.59 37.75 -26.02
C LEU A 370 -13.70 38.16 -25.04
N LEU A 371 -14.42 37.17 -24.46
CA LEU A 371 -15.45 37.47 -23.45
C LEU A 371 -14.81 37.96 -22.15
N LEU A 372 -13.68 37.40 -21.77
CA LEU A 372 -12.86 37.81 -20.62
C LEU A 372 -12.36 39.26 -20.80
N GLN A 373 -11.84 39.60 -21.98
CA GLN A 373 -11.40 40.96 -22.30
C GLN A 373 -12.55 41.94 -22.20
N ARG A 374 -13.76 41.58 -22.62
CA ARG A 374 -14.96 42.44 -22.49
C ARG A 374 -15.34 42.67 -21.03
N ALA A 375 -15.18 41.67 -20.16
CA ALA A 375 -15.42 41.82 -18.73
C ALA A 375 -14.33 42.73 -18.11
N ASP A 376 -13.06 42.59 -18.52
CA ASP A 376 -11.96 43.45 -18.09
C ASP A 376 -12.19 44.94 -18.55
N ASP A 377 -12.63 45.19 -19.79
CA ASP A 377 -13.00 46.49 -20.25
C ASP A 377 -14.11 47.15 -19.41
N ALA A 378 -15.06 46.36 -18.93
CA ALA A 378 -16.12 46.81 -18.02
C ALA A 378 -15.53 47.07 -16.61
N LEU A 379 -14.67 46.24 -16.10
CA LEU A 379 -13.92 46.47 -14.84
C LEU A 379 -13.11 47.76 -14.89
N TYR A 380 -12.41 47.98 -15.99
CA TYR A 380 -11.64 49.21 -16.18
C TYR A 380 -12.53 50.46 -16.13
N LYS A 381 -13.74 50.41 -16.69
CA LYS A 381 -14.72 51.51 -16.57
C LYS A 381 -15.17 51.71 -15.12
N ALA A 382 -15.41 50.64 -14.36
CA ALA A 382 -15.73 50.74 -12.95
C ALA A 382 -14.62 51.42 -12.15
N LYS A 383 -13.36 51.04 -12.38
CA LYS A 383 -12.20 51.69 -11.76
C LYS A 383 -12.07 53.18 -12.10
N ARG A 384 -12.35 53.55 -13.34
CA ARG A 384 -12.37 54.98 -13.79
C ARG A 384 -13.52 55.80 -13.25
N ALA A 385 -14.67 55.18 -12.99
CA ALA A 385 -15.87 55.87 -12.44
C ALA A 385 -15.77 56.18 -10.95
N GLY A 386 -14.66 55.83 -10.29
CA GLY A 386 -14.47 56.12 -8.87
C GLY A 386 -14.18 54.91 -8.00
N ARG A 387 -14.16 53.71 -8.57
CA ARG A 387 -13.97 52.41 -7.86
C ARG A 387 -15.19 52.02 -7.00
N GLY A 388 -15.15 50.88 -6.36
CA GLY A 388 -16.22 50.43 -5.49
C GLY A 388 -17.58 50.26 -6.20
N THR A 389 -17.57 49.92 -7.45
CA THR A 389 -18.76 49.82 -8.31
C THR A 389 -18.58 48.76 -9.40
N TYR A 390 -19.59 48.51 -10.18
CA TYR A 390 -19.50 47.60 -11.32
C TYR A 390 -20.01 48.25 -12.61
N TYR A 391 -19.56 47.69 -13.75
CA TYR A 391 -20.08 48.00 -15.06
C TYR A 391 -20.48 46.75 -15.83
N ILE A 392 -21.51 46.90 -16.67
CA ILE A 392 -22.00 45.83 -17.55
C ILE A 392 -21.56 46.16 -18.97
N ASN A 393 -20.95 45.19 -19.65
CA ASN A 393 -20.73 45.24 -21.08
C ASN A 393 -21.81 44.36 -21.75
N PRO A 394 -22.87 44.94 -22.27
CA PRO A 394 -24.04 44.18 -22.75
C PRO A 394 -23.68 43.32 -23.94
N TRP A 395 -24.48 42.26 -24.15
CA TRP A 395 -24.37 41.40 -25.31
C TRP A 395 -24.45 42.22 -26.60
N LYS A 396 -23.46 42.00 -27.48
CA LYS A 396 -23.53 42.39 -28.88
C LYS A 396 -23.41 41.11 -29.67
N ASP A 397 -24.39 40.82 -30.54
CA ASP A 397 -24.26 39.73 -31.50
C ASP A 397 -22.96 39.92 -32.29
N PHE A 398 -22.10 38.95 -32.29
CA PHE A 398 -20.94 38.97 -33.17
C PHE A 398 -21.48 38.72 -34.57
N GLU A 399 -21.66 39.77 -35.33
CA GLU A 399 -21.75 39.63 -36.77
C GLU A 399 -20.48 38.95 -37.27
N GLN A 400 -20.64 37.75 -37.82
CA GLN A 400 -19.59 37.03 -38.51
C GLN A 400 -19.05 37.96 -39.62
N LYS A 401 -17.82 38.39 -39.49
CA LYS A 401 -17.03 38.92 -40.59
C LYS A 401 -16.19 37.81 -41.19
#